data_bcf64f546d164b824edac168532cfb1c
#
_entry.id   bcf64f546d164b824edac168532cfb1c
#
_cell.length_a   1.000
_cell.length_b   1.000
_cell.length_c   1.000
_cell.angle_alpha   90.00
_cell.angle_beta   90.00
_cell.angle_gamma   90.00
#
_symmetry.space_group_name_H-M   'P 1'
#
loop_
_entity.id
_entity.type
_entity.pdbx_description
1 polymer ?
#
loop_
_entity_poly.entity_id
_entity_poly.type
_entity_poly.pdbx_seq_one_letter_code
_entity_poly.pdbx_strand_id
1 'polypeptide(L)'
;MTLEEKVAQVFLFRCPSENALAAVQTYQPGGFMLFAKDFDGKTAEQIRTELESYQQASKIPMFLAVDEEGGTVVRVSRNANLAPKPFQSPQQVFQSGGMQAIVDDTVQKLS
;
A
#
# COMPACT_ATOMS: atom_id res chain seq x y z
N MET A 1 -9.34 -24.32 -8.06
CA MET A 1 -9.88 -23.42 -7.03
C MET A 1 -11.33 -23.76 -6.75
N THR A 2 -11.70 -23.75 -5.49
CA THR A 2 -13.10 -23.84 -5.05
C THR A 2 -13.87 -22.57 -5.42
N LEU A 3 -15.20 -22.60 -5.27
CA LEU A 3 -16.01 -21.41 -5.47
C LEU A 3 -15.63 -20.30 -4.48
N GLU A 4 -15.42 -20.67 -3.21
CA GLU A 4 -14.98 -19.75 -2.15
C GLU A 4 -13.64 -19.08 -2.48
N GLU A 5 -12.68 -19.84 -2.97
CA GLU A 5 -11.38 -19.30 -3.39
C GLU A 5 -11.52 -18.33 -4.58
N LYS A 6 -12.38 -18.66 -5.55
CA LYS A 6 -12.66 -17.74 -6.68
C LYS A 6 -13.33 -16.46 -6.24
N VAL A 7 -14.29 -16.55 -5.32
CA VAL A 7 -14.97 -15.38 -4.74
C VAL A 7 -13.98 -14.51 -3.98
N ALA A 8 -13.12 -15.11 -3.15
CA ALA A 8 -12.11 -14.36 -2.39
C ALA A 8 -11.15 -13.57 -3.30
N GLN A 9 -10.83 -14.08 -4.48
CA GLN A 9 -9.92 -13.43 -5.44
C GLN A 9 -10.46 -12.10 -6.02
N VAL A 10 -11.77 -11.84 -5.94
CA VAL A 10 -12.34 -10.58 -6.42
C VAL A 10 -12.36 -9.49 -5.34
N PHE A 11 -11.92 -9.79 -4.13
CA PHE A 11 -11.89 -8.84 -3.02
C PHE A 11 -10.49 -8.32 -2.73
N LEU A 12 -10.42 -7.01 -2.52
CA LEU A 12 -9.29 -6.31 -1.97
C LEU A 12 -9.65 -5.93 -0.52
N PHE A 13 -9.16 -6.72 0.44
CA PHE A 13 -9.47 -6.49 1.85
C PHE A 13 -8.56 -5.41 2.45
N ARG A 14 -9.10 -4.68 3.42
CA ARG A 14 -8.24 -3.89 4.29
C ARG A 14 -7.29 -4.83 5.04
N CYS A 15 -5.99 -4.54 4.99
CA CYS A 15 -5.00 -5.31 5.74
C CYS A 15 -5.34 -5.30 7.24
N PRO A 16 -5.56 -6.48 7.88
CA PRO A 16 -5.86 -6.53 9.30
C PRO A 16 -4.76 -5.94 10.16
N SER A 17 -5.12 -5.37 11.30
CA SER A 17 -4.14 -4.84 12.26
C SER A 17 -3.40 -5.95 13.00
N GLU A 18 -4.05 -7.11 13.13
CA GLU A 18 -3.50 -8.29 13.79
C GLU A 18 -3.78 -9.54 12.95
N ASN A 19 -2.88 -10.50 13.00
CA ASN A 19 -3.04 -11.79 12.32
C ASN A 19 -3.26 -11.69 10.80
N ALA A 20 -2.67 -10.69 10.14
CA ALA A 20 -2.81 -10.51 8.70
C ALA A 20 -2.35 -11.74 7.90
N LEU A 21 -1.23 -12.35 8.32
CA LEU A 21 -0.72 -13.56 7.69
C LEU A 21 -1.71 -14.74 7.79
N ALA A 22 -2.31 -14.92 8.96
CA ALA A 22 -3.35 -15.95 9.17
C ALA A 22 -4.58 -15.67 8.29
N ALA A 23 -4.95 -14.41 8.10
CA ALA A 23 -6.04 -14.01 7.20
C ALA A 23 -5.74 -14.38 5.74
N VAL A 24 -4.50 -14.17 5.28
CA VAL A 24 -4.08 -14.61 3.93
C VAL A 24 -4.22 -16.13 3.79
N GLN A 25 -3.69 -16.87 4.76
CA GLN A 25 -3.72 -18.35 4.75
C GLN A 25 -5.15 -18.90 4.74
N THR A 26 -6.04 -18.26 5.50
CA THR A 26 -7.42 -18.74 5.68
C THR A 26 -8.32 -18.35 4.50
N TYR A 27 -8.27 -17.08 4.07
CA TYR A 27 -9.23 -16.53 3.12
C TYR A 27 -8.72 -16.44 1.69
N GLN A 28 -7.41 -16.45 1.48
CA GLN A 28 -6.79 -16.32 0.16
C GLN A 28 -7.37 -15.14 -0.66
N PRO A 29 -7.36 -13.90 -0.13
CA PRO A 29 -7.94 -12.74 -0.81
C PRO A 29 -7.19 -12.38 -2.09
N GLY A 30 -7.83 -11.65 -2.99
CA GLY A 30 -7.20 -11.10 -4.18
C GLY A 30 -6.12 -10.07 -3.87
N GLY A 31 -6.25 -9.37 -2.75
CA GLY A 31 -5.24 -8.43 -2.29
C GLY A 31 -5.54 -7.79 -0.94
N PHE A 32 -4.60 -6.96 -0.49
CA PHE A 32 -4.74 -6.10 0.67
C PHE A 32 -4.64 -4.64 0.28
N MET A 33 -5.52 -3.82 0.87
CA MET A 33 -5.36 -2.37 0.94
C MET A 33 -4.62 -2.03 2.21
N LEU A 34 -3.44 -1.41 2.06
CA LEU A 34 -2.57 -1.01 3.17
C LEU A 34 -2.90 0.42 3.61
N PHE A 35 -2.80 0.66 4.91
CA PHE A 35 -3.05 1.95 5.54
C PHE A 35 -1.82 2.42 6.30
N ALA A 36 -1.86 3.62 6.83
CA ALA A 36 -0.74 4.21 7.56
C ALA A 36 -0.19 3.30 8.67
N LYS A 37 -1.08 2.61 9.41
CA LYS A 37 -0.70 1.67 10.47
C LYS A 37 0.23 0.55 10.00
N ASP A 38 0.15 0.18 8.73
CA ASP A 38 0.95 -0.89 8.14
C ASP A 38 2.39 -0.44 7.85
N PHE A 39 2.62 0.88 7.82
CA PHE A 39 3.92 1.49 7.55
C PHE A 39 4.52 2.23 8.76
N ASP A 40 3.69 2.71 9.69
CA ASP A 40 4.13 3.59 10.78
C ASP A 40 5.23 2.93 11.63
N GLY A 41 6.33 3.67 11.81
CA GLY A 41 7.46 3.27 12.64
C GLY A 41 8.33 2.15 12.08
N LYS A 42 8.01 1.63 10.90
CA LYS A 42 8.75 0.52 10.27
C LYS A 42 9.81 1.02 9.30
N THR A 43 10.88 0.25 9.14
CA THR A 43 11.86 0.45 8.08
C THR A 43 11.36 -0.16 6.76
N ALA A 44 11.96 0.25 5.64
CA ALA A 44 11.64 -0.31 4.33
C ALA A 44 11.87 -1.83 4.29
N GLU A 45 12.92 -2.31 4.96
CA GLU A 45 13.23 -3.74 5.02
C GLU A 45 12.17 -4.53 5.82
N GLN A 46 11.73 -4.00 6.96
CA GLN A 46 10.67 -4.62 7.75
C GLN A 46 9.37 -4.73 6.96
N ILE A 47 8.98 -3.68 6.25
CA ILE A 47 7.79 -3.67 5.41
C ILE A 47 7.93 -4.68 4.27
N ARG A 48 9.07 -4.69 3.58
CA ARG A 48 9.33 -5.66 2.51
C ARG A 48 9.19 -7.09 2.99
N THR A 49 9.83 -7.44 4.11
CA THR A 49 9.75 -8.78 4.70
C THR A 49 8.32 -9.17 5.04
N GLU A 50 7.56 -8.25 5.60
CA GLU A 50 6.15 -8.46 5.95
C GLU A 50 5.28 -8.71 4.71
N LEU A 51 5.41 -7.87 3.69
CA LEU A 51 4.67 -8.02 2.43
C LEU A 51 5.06 -9.29 1.66
N GLU A 52 6.33 -9.65 1.68
CA GLU A 52 6.82 -10.92 1.11
C GLU A 52 6.21 -12.13 1.82
N SER A 53 6.03 -12.07 3.14
CA SER A 53 5.39 -13.15 3.89
C SER A 53 3.93 -13.37 3.46
N TYR A 54 3.21 -12.30 3.14
CA TYR A 54 1.83 -12.39 2.60
C TYR A 54 1.84 -13.04 1.22
N GLN A 55 2.74 -12.65 0.35
CA GLN A 55 2.86 -13.23 -0.99
C GLN A 55 3.20 -14.72 -0.93
N GLN A 56 4.11 -15.12 -0.04
CA GLN A 56 4.48 -16.53 0.13
C GLN A 56 3.34 -17.39 0.67
N ALA A 57 2.48 -16.82 1.52
CA ALA A 57 1.31 -17.51 2.05
C ALA A 57 0.14 -17.60 1.06
N SER A 58 0.20 -16.84 0.01
CA SER A 58 -0.86 -16.75 -1.01
C SER A 58 -0.60 -17.77 -2.12
N LYS A 59 -1.63 -18.52 -2.51
CA LYS A 59 -1.56 -19.48 -3.64
C LYS A 59 -1.44 -18.77 -4.98
N ILE A 60 -2.09 -17.61 -5.10
CA ILE A 60 -2.03 -16.72 -6.25
C ILE A 60 -1.46 -15.40 -5.77
N PRO A 61 -0.50 -14.78 -6.50
CA PRO A 61 0.06 -13.51 -6.08
C PRO A 61 -1.02 -12.47 -5.79
N MET A 62 -0.88 -11.80 -4.63
CA MET A 62 -1.83 -10.80 -4.15
C MET A 62 -1.55 -9.44 -4.77
N PHE A 63 -2.60 -8.65 -4.99
CA PHE A 63 -2.45 -7.21 -5.14
C PHE A 63 -2.18 -6.56 -3.78
N LEU A 64 -1.21 -5.68 -3.74
CA LEU A 64 -0.93 -4.84 -2.58
C LEU A 64 -1.11 -3.39 -3.01
N ALA A 65 -2.10 -2.73 -2.45
CA ALA A 65 -2.51 -1.39 -2.82
C ALA A 65 -2.41 -0.42 -1.64
N VAL A 66 -2.16 0.83 -1.92
CA VAL A 66 -2.08 1.89 -0.93
C VAL A 66 -2.53 3.22 -1.54
N ASP A 67 -3.21 4.04 -0.72
CA ASP A 67 -3.54 5.41 -1.08
C ASP A 67 -2.37 6.33 -0.72
N GLU A 68 -1.81 7.00 -1.70
CA GLU A 68 -0.78 8.01 -1.50
C GLU A 68 -1.13 9.27 -2.31
N GLU A 69 -2.23 9.91 -1.93
CA GLU A 69 -2.73 11.11 -2.64
C GLU A 69 -1.88 12.34 -2.39
N GLY A 70 -1.22 12.40 -1.24
CA GLY A 70 -0.57 13.60 -0.74
C GLY A 70 -1.50 14.47 0.13
N GLY A 71 -0.94 15.46 0.79
CA GLY A 71 -1.71 16.29 1.72
C GLY A 71 -2.16 15.49 2.95
N THR A 72 -3.47 15.36 3.15
CA THR A 72 -4.04 14.65 4.30
C THR A 72 -4.05 13.12 4.11
N VAL A 73 -4.01 12.63 2.88
CA VAL A 73 -4.01 11.20 2.57
C VAL A 73 -2.60 10.78 2.18
N VAL A 74 -1.79 10.53 3.20
CA VAL A 74 -0.43 10.00 3.07
C VAL A 74 -0.29 8.78 3.98
N ARG A 75 0.25 7.69 3.45
CA ARG A 75 0.42 6.42 4.17
C ARG A 75 1.90 6.07 4.31
N VAL A 76 2.58 6.05 3.20
CA VAL A 76 4.01 5.72 3.10
C VAL A 76 4.87 6.92 3.44
N SER A 77 4.63 8.06 2.80
CA SER A 77 5.49 9.24 2.92
C SER A 77 5.42 9.94 4.27
N ARG A 78 4.44 9.63 5.12
CA ARG A 78 4.41 10.11 6.50
C ARG A 78 5.45 9.43 7.40
N ASN A 79 5.98 8.30 6.99
CA ASN A 79 7.03 7.58 7.71
C ASN A 79 8.41 8.09 7.26
N ALA A 80 9.14 8.74 8.18
CA ALA A 80 10.45 9.32 7.90
C ALA A 80 11.51 8.28 7.48
N ASN A 81 11.32 7.01 7.79
CA ASN A 81 12.20 5.93 7.33
C ASN A 81 12.03 5.61 5.83
N LEU A 82 10.91 6.05 5.24
CA LEU A 82 10.54 5.70 3.86
C LEU A 82 10.63 6.90 2.92
N ALA A 83 10.37 8.10 3.43
CA ALA A 83 10.42 9.33 2.65
C ALA A 83 10.96 10.49 3.50
N PRO A 84 11.71 11.43 2.91
CA PRO A 84 12.27 12.56 3.64
C PRO A 84 11.19 13.52 4.16
N LYS A 85 10.04 13.58 3.50
CA LYS A 85 8.88 14.38 3.91
C LYS A 85 7.60 13.82 3.29
N PRO A 86 6.44 14.08 3.90
CA PRO A 86 5.16 13.73 3.31
C PRO A 86 4.94 14.41 1.96
N PHE A 87 4.30 13.72 1.02
CA PHE A 87 3.92 14.29 -0.26
C PHE A 87 2.85 15.38 -0.10
N GLN A 88 2.95 16.40 -0.92
CA GLN A 88 1.97 17.47 -1.00
C GLN A 88 0.69 17.00 -1.71
N SER A 89 -0.45 17.68 -1.44
CA SER A 89 -1.67 17.41 -2.18
C SER A 89 -1.51 17.78 -3.67
N PRO A 90 -2.27 17.13 -4.57
CA PRO A 90 -2.23 17.49 -5.99
C PRO A 90 -2.47 18.97 -6.26
N GLN A 91 -3.36 19.60 -5.48
CA GLN A 91 -3.62 21.04 -5.60
C GLN A 91 -2.37 21.88 -5.30
N GLN A 92 -1.68 21.56 -4.20
CA GLN A 92 -0.43 22.26 -3.82
C GLN A 92 0.67 22.06 -4.87
N VAL A 93 0.80 20.84 -5.37
CA VAL A 93 1.76 20.51 -6.43
C VAL A 93 1.45 21.29 -7.71
N PHE A 94 0.21 21.35 -8.13
CA PHE A 94 -0.21 22.11 -9.30
C PHE A 94 0.08 23.61 -9.13
N GLN A 95 -0.21 24.16 -7.96
CA GLN A 95 0.08 25.58 -7.64
C GLN A 95 1.57 25.89 -7.70
N SER A 96 2.45 24.92 -7.44
CA SER A 96 3.91 25.11 -7.45
C SER A 96 4.53 25.13 -8.86
N GLY A 97 3.93 24.44 -9.85
CA GLY A 97 4.54 24.32 -11.17
C GLY A 97 3.63 23.73 -12.25
N GLY A 98 2.30 23.78 -12.08
CA GLY A 98 1.33 23.37 -13.09
C GLY A 98 1.36 21.87 -13.39
N MET A 99 1.00 21.50 -14.60
CA MET A 99 0.91 20.09 -15.01
C MET A 99 2.26 19.37 -15.00
N GLN A 100 3.35 20.07 -15.31
CA GLN A 100 4.68 19.44 -15.26
C GLN A 100 5.04 19.00 -13.85
N ALA A 101 4.73 19.84 -12.84
CA ALA A 101 4.94 19.48 -11.44
C ALA A 101 4.09 18.27 -11.03
N ILE A 102 2.86 18.14 -11.51
CA ILE A 102 2.00 16.97 -11.29
C ILE A 102 2.63 15.69 -11.87
N VAL A 103 3.15 15.78 -13.08
CA VAL A 103 3.82 14.62 -13.74
C VAL A 103 5.03 14.19 -12.91
N ASP A 104 5.90 15.12 -12.54
CA ASP A 104 7.11 14.85 -11.78
C ASP A 104 6.80 14.25 -10.39
N ASP A 105 5.80 14.78 -9.70
CA ASP A 105 5.33 14.28 -8.41
C ASP A 105 4.78 12.85 -8.54
N THR A 106 3.99 12.59 -9.58
CA THR A 106 3.43 11.26 -9.84
C THR A 106 4.54 10.23 -10.10
N VAL A 107 5.53 10.60 -10.93
CA VAL A 107 6.68 9.73 -11.20
C VAL A 107 7.44 9.43 -9.90
N GLN A 108 7.67 10.43 -9.06
CA GLN A 108 8.35 10.24 -7.79
C GLN A 108 7.59 9.29 -6.85
N LYS A 109 6.27 9.41 -6.77
CA LYS A 109 5.42 8.51 -5.95
C LYS A 109 5.47 7.06 -6.41
N LEU A 110 5.62 6.84 -7.72
CA LEU A 110 5.70 5.50 -8.31
C LEU A 110 7.09 4.87 -8.25
N SER A 111 8.09 5.67 -7.92
CA SER A 111 9.48 5.19 -7.79
C SER A 111 9.72 4.54 -6.44
#